data_83146ee440d59c78fa065cb3556c3fb5
#
_entry.id   83146ee440d59c78fa065cb3556c3fb5
#
_cell.length_a   1.000
_cell.length_b   1.000
_cell.length_c   1.000
_cell.angle_alpha   90.00
_cell.angle_beta   90.00
_cell.angle_gamma   90.00
#
_symmetry.space_group_name_H-M   'P 1'
#
loop_
_entity.id
_entity.type
_entity.pdbx_description
1 polymer ?
#
loop_
_entity_poly.entity_id
_entity_poly.type
_entity_poly.pdbx_seq_one_letter_code
_entity_poly.pdbx_strand_id
1 'polypeptide(L)'
;MAAAPPPAPWKESIPHHLAQARHNFRLYQKLRDEGDFLDWAVTALFYAALHLIQACLIDIASDAFDYPRSHEQRDAFIRRKLSDLWLPYRFLQNQSNRSRYHPDQPSPTVPELQQYEAGHFAAITAALERRGTRLPP
;
A
#
# COMPACT_ATOMS: atom_id res chain seq x y z
N MET A 1 -36.09 2.96 14.02
CA MET A 1 -34.96 2.25 13.47
C MET A 1 -33.77 2.34 14.43
N ALA A 2 -33.15 1.23 14.70
CA ALA A 2 -31.95 1.24 15.51
C ALA A 2 -30.79 1.86 14.69
N ALA A 3 -29.96 2.70 15.34
CA ALA A 3 -28.75 3.19 14.74
C ALA A 3 -27.78 2.02 14.49
N ALA A 4 -26.97 2.11 13.44
CA ALA A 4 -25.93 1.13 13.22
C ALA A 4 -24.97 1.11 14.42
N PRO A 5 -24.47 -0.06 14.83
CA PRO A 5 -23.51 -0.11 15.91
C PRO A 5 -22.24 0.67 15.53
N PRO A 6 -21.52 1.27 16.49
CA PRO A 6 -20.27 1.94 16.20
C PRO A 6 -19.25 0.96 15.66
N PRO A 7 -18.29 1.40 14.83
CA PRO A 7 -17.20 0.54 14.37
C PRO A 7 -16.46 -0.06 15.55
N ALA A 8 -15.95 -1.28 15.36
CA ALA A 8 -15.10 -1.91 16.36
C ALA A 8 -13.86 -1.05 16.61
N PRO A 9 -13.37 -0.94 17.86
CA PRO A 9 -12.25 -0.03 18.20
C PRO A 9 -11.00 -0.22 17.34
N TRP A 10 -10.67 -1.45 16.95
CA TRP A 10 -9.50 -1.69 16.10
C TRP A 10 -9.64 -1.14 14.67
N LYS A 11 -10.86 -0.80 14.27
CA LYS A 11 -11.13 -0.22 12.94
C LYS A 11 -10.99 1.30 12.89
N GLU A 12 -10.76 1.95 14.02
CA GLU A 12 -10.65 3.42 14.10
C GLU A 12 -9.47 3.97 13.30
N SER A 13 -8.42 3.19 13.09
CA SER A 13 -7.25 3.60 12.33
C SER A 13 -7.43 3.52 10.81
N ILE A 14 -8.50 2.88 10.31
CA ILE A 14 -8.71 2.70 8.87
C ILE A 14 -8.71 4.04 8.12
N PRO A 15 -9.47 5.07 8.53
CA PRO A 15 -9.43 6.36 7.83
C PRO A 15 -8.04 6.99 7.79
N HIS A 16 -7.25 6.81 8.81
CA HIS A 16 -5.89 7.34 8.88
C HIS A 16 -4.97 6.64 7.87
N HIS A 17 -5.09 5.32 7.71
CA HIS A 17 -4.33 4.59 6.71
C HIS A 17 -4.76 4.96 5.29
N LEU A 18 -6.05 5.14 5.04
CA LEU A 18 -6.54 5.59 3.74
C LEU A 18 -6.03 6.99 3.39
N ALA A 19 -6.06 7.91 4.34
CA ALA A 19 -5.54 9.26 4.16
C ALA A 19 -4.03 9.25 3.91
N GLN A 20 -3.28 8.41 4.61
CA GLN A 20 -1.84 8.27 4.41
C GLN A 20 -1.51 7.66 3.06
N ALA A 21 -2.28 6.68 2.61
CA ALA A 21 -2.13 6.10 1.28
C ALA A 21 -2.28 7.17 0.19
N ARG A 22 -3.32 7.99 0.28
CA ARG A 22 -3.53 9.09 -0.65
C ARG A 22 -2.38 10.10 -0.61
N HIS A 23 -1.96 10.49 0.59
CA HIS A 23 -0.84 11.42 0.79
C HIS A 23 0.42 10.92 0.08
N ASN A 24 0.76 9.66 0.29
CA ASN A 24 1.93 9.03 -0.32
C ASN A 24 1.79 8.90 -1.84
N PHE A 25 0.60 8.60 -2.33
CA PHE A 25 0.37 8.51 -3.77
C PHE A 25 0.52 9.89 -4.45
N ARG A 26 0.06 10.96 -3.81
CA ARG A 26 0.27 12.32 -4.31
C ARG A 26 1.74 12.70 -4.33
N LEU A 27 2.50 12.31 -3.31
CA LEU A 27 3.95 12.51 -3.29
C LEU A 27 4.61 11.76 -4.46
N TYR A 28 4.24 10.51 -4.66
CA TYR A 28 4.72 9.73 -5.80
C TYR A 28 4.47 10.45 -7.12
N GLN A 29 3.25 10.91 -7.36
CA GLN A 29 2.90 11.61 -8.60
C GLN A 29 3.75 12.86 -8.79
N LYS A 30 3.93 13.63 -7.73
CA LYS A 30 4.73 14.86 -7.78
C LYS A 30 6.19 14.55 -8.14
N LEU A 31 6.80 13.59 -7.47
CA LEU A 31 8.20 13.23 -7.72
C LEU A 31 8.38 12.63 -9.12
N ARG A 32 7.45 11.80 -9.55
CA ARG A 32 7.46 11.25 -10.91
C ARG A 32 7.40 12.37 -11.97
N ASP A 33 6.48 13.31 -11.79
CA ASP A 33 6.26 14.39 -12.77
C ASP A 33 7.44 15.37 -12.81
N GLU A 34 8.09 15.64 -11.66
CA GLU A 34 9.31 16.44 -11.60
C GLU A 34 10.51 15.71 -12.21
N GLY A 35 10.53 14.37 -12.18
CA GLY A 35 11.63 13.57 -12.72
C GLY A 35 12.86 13.50 -11.83
N ASP A 36 12.80 14.09 -10.64
CA ASP A 36 13.86 14.08 -9.65
C ASP A 36 13.52 13.15 -8.49
N PHE A 37 14.55 12.66 -7.79
CA PHE A 37 14.37 11.82 -6.59
C PHE A 37 13.49 10.59 -6.86
N LEU A 38 13.74 9.91 -7.98
CA LEU A 38 12.93 8.77 -8.42
C LEU A 38 13.05 7.56 -7.47
N ASP A 39 14.13 7.48 -6.71
CA ASP A 39 14.29 6.55 -5.60
C ASP A 39 13.22 6.75 -4.52
N TRP A 40 12.93 8.00 -4.19
CA TRP A 40 11.86 8.33 -3.24
C TRP A 40 10.48 8.21 -3.88
N ALA A 41 10.36 8.40 -5.18
CA ALA A 41 9.10 8.19 -5.89
C ALA A 41 8.63 6.73 -5.77
N VAL A 42 9.50 5.76 -6.05
CA VAL A 42 9.12 4.34 -5.92
C VAL A 42 8.83 3.96 -4.46
N THR A 43 9.54 4.58 -3.53
CA THR A 43 9.31 4.36 -2.10
C THR A 43 7.92 4.89 -1.69
N ALA A 44 7.56 6.09 -2.16
CA ALA A 44 6.22 6.66 -1.91
C ALA A 44 5.11 5.78 -2.50
N LEU A 45 5.32 5.25 -3.71
CA LEU A 45 4.36 4.34 -4.35
C LEU A 45 4.17 3.06 -3.54
N PHE A 46 5.26 2.47 -3.07
CA PHE A 46 5.20 1.29 -2.20
C PHE A 46 4.42 1.58 -0.91
N TYR A 47 4.72 2.69 -0.23
CA TYR A 47 4.02 3.02 1.02
C TYR A 47 2.55 3.37 0.80
N ALA A 48 2.19 3.92 -0.36
CA ALA A 48 0.79 4.10 -0.72
C ALA A 48 0.06 2.74 -0.76
N ALA A 49 0.66 1.76 -1.44
CA ALA A 49 0.11 0.40 -1.50
C ALA A 49 0.06 -0.24 -0.10
N LEU A 50 1.12 -0.08 0.69
CA LEU A 50 1.21 -0.65 2.04
C LEU A 50 0.09 -0.14 2.95
N HIS A 51 -0.20 1.16 2.95
CA HIS A 51 -1.25 1.71 3.78
C HIS A 51 -2.64 1.29 3.32
N LEU A 52 -2.87 1.15 2.01
CA LEU A 52 -4.12 0.58 1.50
C LEU A 52 -4.31 -0.87 1.95
N ILE A 53 -3.27 -1.68 1.83
CA ILE A 53 -3.30 -3.07 2.27
C ILE A 53 -3.55 -3.15 3.78
N GLN A 54 -2.88 -2.29 4.55
CA GLN A 54 -3.07 -2.25 5.99
C GLN A 54 -4.52 -1.91 6.35
N ALA A 55 -5.13 -0.94 5.68
CA ALA A 55 -6.53 -0.61 5.88
C ALA A 55 -7.44 -1.81 5.61
N CYS A 56 -7.17 -2.55 4.53
CA CYS A 56 -7.94 -3.74 4.19
C CYS A 56 -7.77 -4.85 5.23
N LEU A 57 -6.54 -5.11 5.68
CA LEU A 57 -6.28 -6.14 6.69
C LEU A 57 -6.99 -5.82 8.00
N ILE A 58 -7.02 -4.55 8.40
CA ILE A 58 -7.75 -4.12 9.58
C ILE A 58 -9.26 -4.29 9.37
N ASP A 59 -9.77 -3.94 8.20
CA ASP A 59 -11.20 -4.01 7.89
C ASP A 59 -11.73 -5.45 7.91
N ILE A 60 -10.96 -6.40 7.39
CA ILE A 60 -11.36 -7.81 7.35
C ILE A 60 -11.02 -8.57 8.63
N ALA A 61 -10.35 -7.94 9.58
CA ALA A 61 -10.00 -8.57 10.85
C ALA A 61 -11.25 -8.94 11.66
N SER A 62 -11.26 -10.14 12.23
CA SER A 62 -12.37 -10.63 13.04
C SER A 62 -12.37 -10.05 14.46
N ASP A 63 -11.20 -9.64 14.96
CA ASP A 63 -11.03 -9.05 16.29
C ASP A 63 -9.75 -8.21 16.35
N ALA A 64 -9.48 -7.62 17.53
CA ALA A 64 -8.35 -6.71 17.75
C ALA A 64 -6.97 -7.38 17.60
N PHE A 65 -6.89 -8.70 17.49
CA PHE A 65 -5.66 -9.46 17.39
C PHE A 65 -5.43 -10.05 15.98
N ASP A 66 -6.40 -9.92 15.09
CA ASP A 66 -6.40 -10.55 13.77
C ASP A 66 -5.87 -9.63 12.67
N TYR A 67 -5.02 -8.66 13.00
CA TYR A 67 -4.35 -7.81 12.03
C TYR A 67 -2.89 -7.58 12.43
N PRO A 68 -2.01 -7.23 11.44
CA PRO A 68 -0.57 -7.17 11.72
C PRO A 68 -0.17 -5.95 12.54
N ARG A 69 0.84 -6.14 13.41
CA ARG A 69 1.45 -5.10 14.24
C ARG A 69 2.94 -4.91 13.96
N SER A 70 3.50 -5.69 13.02
CA SER A 70 4.89 -5.58 12.60
C SER A 70 4.99 -5.83 11.12
N HIS A 71 6.16 -5.51 10.53
CA HIS A 71 6.43 -5.76 9.12
C HIS A 71 6.39 -7.26 8.80
N GLU A 72 6.96 -8.09 9.65
CA GLU A 72 6.96 -9.54 9.47
C GLU A 72 5.55 -10.11 9.52
N GLN A 73 4.76 -9.67 10.49
CA GLN A 73 3.36 -10.09 10.60
C GLN A 73 2.56 -9.64 9.38
N ARG A 74 2.79 -8.44 8.89
CA ARG A 74 2.11 -7.93 7.69
C ARG A 74 2.36 -8.82 6.49
N ASP A 75 3.62 -9.16 6.24
CA ASP A 75 3.97 -10.03 5.11
C ASP A 75 3.29 -11.39 5.24
N ALA A 76 3.28 -11.97 6.45
CA ALA A 76 2.61 -13.23 6.70
C ALA A 76 1.09 -13.14 6.49
N PHE A 77 0.46 -12.05 6.95
CA PHE A 77 -0.98 -11.85 6.76
C PHE A 77 -1.34 -11.65 5.29
N ILE A 78 -0.53 -10.91 4.52
CA ILE A 78 -0.75 -10.74 3.09
C ILE A 78 -0.71 -12.09 2.38
N ARG A 79 0.31 -12.89 2.64
CA ARG A 79 0.44 -14.22 2.04
C ARG A 79 -0.76 -15.11 2.35
N ARG A 80 -1.27 -15.05 3.58
CA ARG A 80 -2.34 -15.91 4.05
C ARG A 80 -3.73 -15.41 3.64
N LYS A 81 -4.00 -14.11 3.82
CA LYS A 81 -5.33 -13.53 3.65
C LYS A 81 -5.54 -12.85 2.30
N LEU A 82 -4.47 -12.35 1.69
CA LEU A 82 -4.49 -11.58 0.45
C LEU A 82 -3.46 -12.15 -0.53
N SER A 83 -3.49 -13.46 -0.75
CA SER A 83 -2.47 -14.17 -1.52
C SER A 83 -2.35 -13.66 -2.97
N ASP A 84 -3.44 -13.18 -3.56
CA ASP A 84 -3.46 -12.58 -4.90
C ASP A 84 -2.69 -11.25 -4.98
N LEU A 85 -2.44 -10.61 -3.83
CA LEU A 85 -1.67 -9.37 -3.76
C LEU A 85 -0.19 -9.58 -3.50
N TRP A 86 0.22 -10.79 -3.14
CA TRP A 86 1.59 -11.02 -2.65
C TRP A 86 2.65 -10.66 -3.69
N LEU A 87 2.51 -11.12 -4.94
CA LEU A 87 3.51 -10.85 -5.96
C LEU A 87 3.64 -9.36 -6.30
N PRO A 88 2.57 -8.62 -6.61
CA PRO A 88 2.70 -7.19 -6.88
C PRO A 88 3.18 -6.39 -5.65
N TYR A 89 2.74 -6.76 -4.44
CA TYR A 89 3.22 -6.15 -3.21
C TYR A 89 4.73 -6.38 -3.03
N ARG A 90 5.17 -7.62 -3.17
CA ARG A 90 6.58 -7.99 -3.01
C ARG A 90 7.47 -7.30 -4.04
N PHE A 91 6.98 -7.14 -5.26
CA PHE A 91 7.70 -6.40 -6.30
C PHE A 91 7.95 -4.95 -5.87
N LEU A 92 6.91 -4.24 -5.46
CA LEU A 92 7.05 -2.85 -5.03
C LEU A 92 7.92 -2.73 -3.77
N GLN A 93 7.78 -3.66 -2.83
CA GLN A 93 8.62 -3.71 -1.63
C GLN A 93 10.10 -3.85 -1.99
N ASN A 94 10.43 -4.75 -2.92
CA ASN A 94 11.82 -4.96 -3.35
C ASN A 94 12.38 -3.73 -4.05
N GLN A 95 11.60 -3.06 -4.91
CA GLN A 95 12.05 -1.84 -5.58
C GLN A 95 12.29 -0.71 -4.57
N SER A 96 11.42 -0.57 -3.59
CA SER A 96 11.58 0.41 -2.51
C SER A 96 12.83 0.11 -1.67
N ASN A 97 13.06 -1.15 -1.32
CA ASN A 97 14.24 -1.56 -0.56
C ASN A 97 15.53 -1.29 -1.32
N ARG A 98 15.57 -1.61 -2.61
CA ARG A 98 16.74 -1.32 -3.46
C ARG A 98 17.04 0.18 -3.46
N SER A 99 16.02 1.00 -3.65
CA SER A 99 16.18 2.45 -3.72
C SER A 99 16.67 3.05 -2.42
N ARG A 100 16.27 2.51 -1.27
CA ARG A 100 16.67 3.05 0.04
C ARG A 100 18.01 2.53 0.54
N TYR A 101 18.35 1.27 0.25
CA TYR A 101 19.46 0.59 0.91
C TYR A 101 20.57 0.15 -0.04
N HIS A 102 20.41 0.31 -1.34
CA HIS A 102 21.38 -0.08 -2.35
C HIS A 102 21.69 1.09 -3.30
N PRO A 103 22.40 2.14 -2.81
CA PRO A 103 22.66 3.35 -3.60
C PRO A 103 23.59 3.10 -4.80
N ASP A 104 24.25 1.96 -4.84
CA ASP A 104 25.08 1.50 -5.96
C ASP A 104 24.24 1.00 -7.16
N GLN A 105 22.95 0.78 -6.97
CA GLN A 105 22.06 0.35 -8.02
C GLN A 105 21.30 1.55 -8.60
N PRO A 106 20.99 1.54 -9.91
CA PRO A 106 20.30 2.66 -10.53
C PRO A 106 18.88 2.80 -9.98
N SER A 107 18.45 4.06 -9.81
CA SER A 107 17.05 4.39 -9.50
C SER A 107 16.16 4.01 -10.68
N PRO A 108 14.87 3.71 -10.46
CA PRO A 108 13.93 3.51 -11.55
C PRO A 108 13.80 4.78 -12.39
N THR A 109 13.56 4.60 -13.67
CA THR A 109 13.25 5.69 -14.60
C THR A 109 11.78 6.07 -14.52
N VAL A 110 11.41 7.23 -15.07
CA VAL A 110 9.99 7.63 -15.13
C VAL A 110 9.15 6.60 -15.91
N PRO A 111 9.56 6.10 -17.09
CA PRO A 111 8.80 5.03 -17.76
C PRO A 111 8.66 3.76 -16.93
N GLU A 112 9.69 3.36 -16.19
CA GLU A 112 9.60 2.20 -15.29
C GLU A 112 8.59 2.45 -14.17
N LEU A 113 8.61 3.63 -13.55
CA LEU A 113 7.63 4.00 -12.53
C LEU A 113 6.19 3.96 -13.07
N GLN A 114 5.98 4.43 -14.29
CA GLN A 114 4.67 4.36 -14.94
C GLN A 114 4.23 2.91 -15.15
N GLN A 115 5.14 2.01 -15.49
CA GLN A 115 4.86 0.58 -15.61
C GLN A 115 4.53 -0.04 -14.25
N TYR A 116 5.25 0.34 -13.19
CA TYR A 116 4.96 -0.14 -11.83
C TYR A 116 3.59 0.32 -11.36
N GLU A 117 3.23 1.55 -11.65
CA GLU A 117 1.91 2.09 -11.33
C GLU A 117 0.80 1.36 -12.09
N ALA A 118 0.93 1.26 -13.42
CA ALA A 118 -0.09 0.67 -14.29
C ALA A 118 -0.22 -0.86 -14.11
N GLY A 119 0.85 -1.53 -13.74
CA GLY A 119 0.87 -2.98 -13.52
C GLY A 119 0.65 -3.36 -12.06
N HIS A 120 1.68 -3.20 -11.24
CA HIS A 120 1.68 -3.72 -9.87
C HIS A 120 0.76 -2.95 -8.93
N PHE A 121 0.86 -1.62 -8.92
CA PHE A 121 0.01 -0.79 -8.07
C PHE A 121 -1.46 -0.91 -8.47
N ALA A 122 -1.76 -0.86 -9.77
CA ALA A 122 -3.13 -1.02 -10.26
C ALA A 122 -3.70 -2.40 -9.93
N ALA A 123 -2.90 -3.46 -9.99
CA ALA A 123 -3.34 -4.80 -9.59
C ALA A 123 -3.71 -4.85 -8.10
N ILE A 124 -2.92 -4.20 -7.25
CA ILE A 124 -3.20 -4.10 -5.81
C ILE A 124 -4.50 -3.32 -5.59
N THR A 125 -4.63 -2.13 -6.16
CA THR A 125 -5.83 -1.30 -5.96
C THR A 125 -7.10 -1.99 -6.46
N ALA A 126 -7.05 -2.66 -7.61
CA ALA A 126 -8.19 -3.39 -8.15
C ALA A 126 -8.62 -4.54 -7.22
N ALA A 127 -7.65 -5.32 -6.71
CA ALA A 127 -7.94 -6.41 -5.80
C ALA A 127 -8.51 -5.92 -4.46
N LEU A 128 -8.01 -4.79 -3.95
CA LEU A 128 -8.51 -4.19 -2.72
C LEU A 128 -9.92 -3.61 -2.91
N GLU A 129 -10.19 -2.98 -4.05
CA GLU A 129 -11.54 -2.47 -4.37
C GLU A 129 -12.58 -3.58 -4.37
N ARG A 130 -12.24 -4.76 -4.87
CA ARG A 130 -13.14 -5.92 -4.82
C ARG A 130 -13.46 -6.34 -3.38
N ARG A 131 -12.62 -5.97 -2.42
CA ARG A 131 -12.81 -6.22 -0.99
C ARG A 131 -13.38 -5.02 -0.24
N GLY A 132 -13.72 -3.94 -0.95
CA GLY A 132 -14.31 -2.75 -0.34
C GLY A 132 -13.33 -1.69 0.15
N THR A 133 -12.04 -1.84 -0.12
CA THR A 133 -11.01 -0.85 0.26
C THR A 133 -10.60 -0.05 -0.96
N ARG A 134 -10.74 1.27 -0.91
CA ARG A 134 -10.44 2.16 -2.04
C ARG A 134 -9.47 3.26 -1.64
N LEU A 135 -8.59 3.62 -2.58
CA LEU A 135 -7.79 4.83 -2.46
C LEU A 135 -8.74 6.05 -2.54
N PRO A 136 -8.73 6.96 -1.53
CA PRO A 136 -9.58 8.16 -1.58
C PRO A 136 -9.22 9.07 -2.75
N PRO A 137 -10.19 9.81 -3.29
CA PRO A 137 -9.96 10.77 -4.38
C PRO A 137 -9.10 11.96 -3.96
#